data_7860c509383bb3d61934b9935f5519f4
#
_entry.id   7860c509383bb3d61934b9935f5519f4
#
_cell.length_a   1.000
_cell.length_b   1.000
_cell.length_c   1.000
_cell.angle_alpha   90.00
_cell.angle_beta   90.00
_cell.angle_gamma   90.00
#
_symmetry.space_group_name_H-M   'P 1'
#
loop_
_entity.id
_entity.type
_entity.pdbx_description
1 polymer ?
#
loop_
_entity_poly.entity_id
_entity_poly.type
_entity_poly.pdbx_seq_one_letter_code
_entity_poly.pdbx_strand_id
1 'polypeptide(L)'
;GDGHRACMKIGADFWHMHGGATYWMSLRNIENTEFVSTLYSFTSKQHGITVGVNGRRYYQDFDACSNFKKYALPGTDITRNVGYRHGITQFGGGMAHLPMPDKAWFIFDQAGLDAGACPKETSADPVADGWAVSGETIEELANKIEVPADELAKTVAQWNEFCERGEDLAFYRPADTMAPVAQGPFYAMLCVPALLNTDGGPVRSADGSILDPDGNPIPGLYSAGEFGSIWGELYQGGGNVGECGAFGRISARSALSRLA
;
A
#
# COMPACT_ATOMS: atom_id res chain seq x y z
N GLY A 1 -13.67 3.00 16.23
CA GLY A 1 -13.45 2.07 17.34
C GLY A 1 -14.67 1.76 18.20
N ASP A 2 -15.92 2.07 17.77
CA ASP A 2 -17.10 1.85 18.61
C ASP A 2 -17.39 0.37 18.82
N GLY A 3 -17.27 -0.44 17.76
CA GLY A 3 -17.38 -1.89 17.86
C GLY A 3 -16.32 -2.50 18.78
N HIS A 4 -15.08 -2.03 18.70
CA HIS A 4 -14.00 -2.46 19.61
C HIS A 4 -14.37 -2.17 21.07
N ARG A 5 -14.77 -0.93 21.37
CA ARG A 5 -15.17 -0.54 22.73
C ARG A 5 -16.35 -1.35 23.25
N ALA A 6 -17.34 -1.62 22.40
CA ALA A 6 -18.50 -2.43 22.78
C ALA A 6 -18.11 -3.87 23.10
N CYS A 7 -17.31 -4.50 22.23
CA CYS A 7 -16.82 -5.87 22.43
C CYS A 7 -15.90 -6.00 23.65
N MET A 8 -15.01 -5.04 23.88
CA MET A 8 -14.18 -5.00 25.10
C MET A 8 -15.00 -4.98 26.39
N LYS A 9 -16.09 -4.19 26.41
CA LYS A 9 -16.95 -4.07 27.59
C LYS A 9 -17.66 -5.38 27.98
N ILE A 10 -17.86 -6.28 27.04
CA ILE A 10 -18.53 -7.56 27.27
C ILE A 10 -17.55 -8.74 27.29
N GLY A 11 -16.24 -8.46 27.34
CA GLY A 11 -15.20 -9.46 27.56
C GLY A 11 -14.78 -10.23 26.32
N ALA A 12 -14.94 -9.69 25.12
CA ALA A 12 -14.43 -10.32 23.90
C ALA A 12 -12.89 -10.32 23.89
N ASP A 13 -12.30 -11.38 23.37
CA ASP A 13 -10.89 -11.43 23.03
C ASP A 13 -10.60 -10.71 21.70
N PHE A 14 -9.35 -10.27 21.51
CA PHE A 14 -8.94 -9.47 20.35
C PHE A 14 -7.68 -10.00 19.69
N TRP A 15 -7.66 -9.98 18.37
CA TRP A 15 -6.51 -10.38 17.57
C TRP A 15 -6.18 -9.37 16.48
N HIS A 16 -5.02 -9.52 15.83
CA HIS A 16 -4.55 -8.73 14.67
C HIS A 16 -4.58 -7.20 14.88
N MET A 17 -4.54 -6.75 16.13
CA MET A 17 -4.67 -5.34 16.50
C MET A 17 -3.52 -4.45 16.00
N HIS A 18 -2.43 -5.04 15.49
CA HIS A 18 -1.30 -4.36 14.86
C HIS A 18 -1.32 -4.48 13.33
N GLY A 19 -2.27 -5.24 12.78
CA GLY A 19 -2.38 -5.49 11.35
C GLY A 19 -3.21 -4.43 10.63
N GLY A 20 -2.77 -4.11 9.42
CA GLY A 20 -3.49 -3.22 8.53
C GLY A 20 -2.80 -3.11 7.17
N ALA A 21 -3.52 -2.64 6.18
CA ALA A 21 -2.93 -2.32 4.88
C ALA A 21 -2.72 -0.82 4.74
N THR A 22 -1.48 -0.43 4.52
CA THR A 22 -1.08 0.95 4.29
C THR A 22 -0.60 1.10 2.86
N TYR A 23 -1.08 2.11 2.18
CA TYR A 23 -0.66 2.47 0.82
C TYR A 23 -0.07 3.87 0.79
N TRP A 24 0.81 4.10 -0.18
CA TRP A 24 1.14 5.44 -0.59
C TRP A 24 -0.04 6.04 -1.35
N MET A 25 -0.46 7.20 -0.90
CA MET A 25 -1.48 8.01 -1.54
C MET A 25 -0.85 9.31 -2.02
N SER A 26 -1.18 9.76 -3.22
CA SER A 26 -0.83 11.10 -3.67
C SER A 26 -1.67 12.13 -2.92
N LEU A 27 -1.03 13.20 -2.48
CA LEU A 27 -1.68 14.33 -1.85
C LEU A 27 -1.81 15.46 -2.87
N ARG A 28 -3.06 15.84 -3.18
CA ARG A 28 -3.35 17.06 -3.90
C ARG A 28 -3.36 18.21 -2.90
N ASN A 29 -2.46 19.17 -3.12
CA ASN A 29 -2.37 20.36 -2.30
C ASN A 29 -2.49 21.60 -3.19
N ILE A 30 -3.64 22.23 -3.13
CA ILE A 30 -3.91 23.54 -3.73
C ILE A 30 -4.43 24.47 -2.65
N GLU A 31 -4.43 25.77 -2.90
CA GLU A 31 -4.85 26.76 -1.91
C GLU A 31 -6.20 26.37 -1.28
N ASN A 32 -6.21 26.22 0.03
CA ASN A 32 -7.36 25.83 0.86
C ASN A 32 -8.01 24.47 0.51
N THR A 33 -7.31 23.58 -0.20
CA THR A 33 -7.84 22.27 -0.56
C THR A 33 -6.76 21.21 -0.41
N GLU A 34 -7.05 20.18 0.40
CA GLU A 34 -6.28 18.95 0.46
C GLU A 34 -7.17 17.79 0.00
N PHE A 35 -6.63 16.97 -0.86
CA PHE A 35 -7.31 15.78 -1.34
C PHE A 35 -6.31 14.65 -1.51
N VAL A 36 -6.67 13.45 -1.05
CA VAL A 36 -5.83 12.26 -1.12
C VAL A 36 -6.40 11.30 -2.14
N SER A 37 -5.57 10.87 -3.08
CA SER A 37 -5.91 9.85 -4.07
C SER A 37 -4.89 8.72 -4.09
N THR A 38 -5.34 7.53 -4.41
CA THR A 38 -4.45 6.38 -4.56
C THR A 38 -3.56 6.51 -5.79
N LEU A 39 -2.28 6.18 -5.63
CA LEU A 39 -1.35 6.03 -6.74
C LEU A 39 -1.60 4.73 -7.49
N TYR A 40 -2.59 4.71 -8.37
CA TYR A 40 -2.86 3.52 -9.20
C TYR A 40 -1.79 3.24 -10.26
N SER A 41 -0.85 4.14 -10.47
CA SER A 41 0.28 3.94 -11.37
C SER A 41 1.15 2.74 -11.00
N PHE A 42 1.05 2.24 -9.78
CA PHE A 42 1.75 1.03 -9.34
C PHE A 42 1.25 -0.27 -10.00
N THR A 43 0.18 -0.24 -10.77
CA THR A 43 -0.49 -1.45 -11.28
C THR A 43 -0.07 -1.89 -12.67
N SER A 44 0.59 -1.02 -13.43
CA SER A 44 1.01 -1.29 -14.81
C SER A 44 2.44 -0.81 -15.07
N LYS A 45 2.83 -0.61 -16.28
CA LYS A 45 4.16 -0.10 -16.60
C LYS A 45 4.42 1.22 -15.86
N GLN A 46 5.26 1.15 -14.88
CA GLN A 46 5.48 2.25 -13.98
C GLN A 46 6.64 3.11 -14.47
N HIS A 47 6.30 4.20 -15.09
CA HIS A 47 7.25 5.22 -15.48
C HIS A 47 7.53 6.15 -14.28
N GLY A 48 8.27 5.67 -13.31
CA GLY A 48 8.61 6.45 -12.14
C GLY A 48 9.19 5.61 -11.00
N ILE A 49 9.71 6.30 -10.01
CA ILE A 49 10.29 5.74 -8.78
C ILE A 49 9.81 6.50 -7.55
N THR A 50 9.71 5.81 -6.43
CA THR A 50 9.40 6.44 -5.15
C THR A 50 10.68 6.64 -4.33
N VAL A 51 10.91 7.87 -3.88
CA VAL A 51 12.04 8.23 -3.04
C VAL A 51 11.59 8.83 -1.72
N GLY A 52 12.36 8.59 -0.67
CA GLY A 52 12.16 9.26 0.61
C GLY A 52 12.69 10.70 0.60
N VAL A 53 12.54 11.40 1.73
CA VAL A 53 13.06 12.77 1.93
C VAL A 53 14.57 12.88 1.80
N ASN A 54 15.28 11.78 1.83
CA ASN A 54 16.73 11.70 1.60
C ASN A 54 17.11 11.53 0.12
N GLY A 55 16.15 11.56 -0.81
CA GLY A 55 16.37 11.39 -2.24
C GLY A 55 16.66 9.96 -2.69
N ARG A 56 16.51 8.96 -1.83
CA ARG A 56 16.82 7.55 -2.12
C ARG A 56 15.58 6.68 -2.20
N ARG A 57 15.57 5.69 -3.10
CA ARG A 57 14.61 4.58 -3.05
C ARG A 57 14.83 3.77 -1.76
N TYR A 58 13.77 3.19 -1.19
CA TYR A 58 13.85 2.48 0.09
C TYR A 58 13.02 1.18 0.10
N TYR A 59 12.30 0.87 -0.98
CA TYR A 59 11.52 -0.37 -1.11
C TYR A 59 11.30 -0.72 -2.59
N GLN A 60 10.75 -1.89 -2.84
CA GLN A 60 10.27 -2.30 -4.15
C GLN A 60 8.98 -1.52 -4.47
N ASP A 61 9.10 -0.46 -5.24
CA ASP A 61 8.02 0.47 -5.60
C ASP A 61 7.16 -0.04 -6.76
N PHE A 62 6.66 -1.25 -6.62
CA PHE A 62 5.88 -1.94 -7.62
C PHE A 62 4.64 -2.59 -6.99
N ASP A 63 3.47 -2.48 -7.66
CA ASP A 63 2.25 -3.14 -7.20
C ASP A 63 2.22 -4.63 -7.53
N ALA A 64 2.69 -5.44 -6.61
CA ALA A 64 2.59 -6.88 -6.72
C ALA A 64 1.16 -7.41 -6.53
N CYS A 65 0.28 -6.69 -5.83
CA CYS A 65 -1.06 -7.18 -5.49
C CYS A 65 -1.93 -7.44 -6.72
N SER A 66 -1.92 -6.54 -7.68
CA SER A 66 -2.71 -6.68 -8.91
C SER A 66 -2.14 -7.70 -9.89
N ASN A 67 -0.86 -8.04 -9.75
CA ASN A 67 -0.13 -8.89 -10.69
C ASN A 67 0.57 -10.08 -10.02
N PHE A 68 0.21 -10.45 -8.81
CA PHE A 68 0.91 -11.48 -8.04
C PHE A 68 0.99 -12.84 -8.76
N LYS A 69 -0.02 -13.22 -9.55
CA LYS A 69 0.01 -14.46 -10.34
C LYS A 69 1.10 -14.45 -11.41
N LYS A 70 1.40 -13.28 -11.96
CA LYS A 70 2.42 -13.11 -13.00
C LYS A 70 3.84 -13.08 -12.41
N TYR A 71 3.99 -12.44 -11.24
CA TYR A 71 5.31 -12.20 -10.65
C TYR A 71 5.63 -13.10 -9.45
N ALA A 72 4.68 -13.93 -9.03
CA ALA A 72 4.97 -14.96 -8.03
C ALA A 72 5.96 -15.97 -8.59
N LEU A 73 7.08 -16.16 -7.91
CA LEU A 73 8.02 -17.20 -8.28
C LEU A 73 7.36 -18.57 -8.05
N PRO A 74 7.49 -19.53 -8.99
CA PRO A 74 6.94 -20.87 -8.83
C PRO A 74 7.36 -21.51 -7.51
N GLY A 75 6.40 -22.01 -6.73
CA GLY A 75 6.65 -22.64 -5.43
C GLY A 75 6.96 -21.68 -4.30
N THR A 76 6.84 -20.36 -4.50
CA THR A 76 7.01 -19.37 -3.44
C THR A 76 5.68 -18.86 -2.94
N ASP A 77 5.67 -18.49 -1.66
CA ASP A 77 4.55 -17.80 -1.06
C ASP A 77 4.38 -16.42 -1.72
N ILE A 78 3.15 -16.10 -2.09
CA ILE A 78 2.75 -14.81 -2.61
C ILE A 78 3.13 -13.64 -1.66
N THR A 79 3.21 -13.93 -0.38
CA THR A 79 3.62 -12.98 0.65
C THR A 79 4.99 -12.34 0.41
N ARG A 80 5.90 -13.02 -0.29
CA ARG A 80 7.22 -12.46 -0.61
C ARG A 80 7.14 -11.21 -1.50
N ASN A 81 6.23 -11.20 -2.46
CA ASN A 81 6.07 -10.06 -3.36
C ASN A 81 5.27 -8.91 -2.72
N VAL A 82 4.32 -9.23 -1.87
CA VAL A 82 3.52 -8.23 -1.13
C VAL A 82 4.36 -7.58 -0.02
N GLY A 83 5.23 -8.34 0.64
CA GLY A 83 6.06 -7.85 1.74
C GLY A 83 6.97 -6.68 1.39
N TYR A 84 7.57 -6.69 0.20
CA TYR A 84 8.45 -5.60 -0.24
C TYR A 84 7.73 -4.29 -0.54
N ARG A 85 6.45 -4.37 -0.82
CA ARG A 85 5.65 -3.21 -1.22
C ARG A 85 5.31 -2.29 -0.05
N HIS A 86 5.03 -2.83 1.12
CA HIS A 86 4.54 -2.08 2.27
C HIS A 86 5.60 -1.86 3.37
N GLY A 87 6.86 -1.84 3.00
CA GLY A 87 7.93 -1.72 3.98
C GLY A 87 8.07 -2.93 4.89
N ILE A 88 7.48 -4.06 4.51
CA ILE A 88 7.65 -5.35 5.17
C ILE A 88 8.80 -6.07 4.49
N THR A 89 9.74 -6.58 5.26
CA THR A 89 10.83 -7.41 4.73
C THR A 89 10.95 -8.70 5.51
N GLN A 90 11.39 -9.75 4.84
CA GLN A 90 11.70 -11.01 5.46
C GLN A 90 13.17 -11.02 5.89
N PHE A 91 13.43 -11.24 7.17
CA PHE A 91 14.77 -11.32 7.72
C PHE A 91 14.88 -12.50 8.68
N GLY A 92 15.89 -13.35 8.49
CA GLY A 92 16.16 -14.48 9.39
C GLY A 92 15.00 -15.46 9.54
N GLY A 93 14.14 -15.60 8.53
CA GLY A 93 12.96 -16.46 8.56
C GLY A 93 11.70 -15.81 9.15
N GLY A 94 11.79 -14.57 9.61
CA GLY A 94 10.66 -13.78 10.11
C GLY A 94 10.29 -12.64 9.17
N MET A 95 9.15 -12.04 9.45
CA MET A 95 8.70 -10.79 8.82
C MET A 95 9.04 -9.62 9.73
N ALA A 96 9.69 -8.59 9.19
CA ALA A 96 9.96 -7.34 9.91
C ALA A 96 9.26 -6.18 9.21
N HIS A 97 8.52 -5.39 9.98
CA HIS A 97 7.91 -4.15 9.49
C HIS A 97 8.98 -3.06 9.48
N LEU A 98 9.22 -2.49 8.30
CA LEU A 98 10.04 -1.30 8.17
C LEU A 98 9.16 -0.06 8.39
N PRO A 99 9.62 0.93 9.17
CA PRO A 99 8.90 2.17 9.32
C PRO A 99 8.70 2.83 7.95
N MET A 100 7.46 3.17 7.61
CA MET A 100 7.19 4.01 6.45
C MET A 100 7.60 5.45 6.78
N PRO A 101 8.26 6.17 5.86
CA PRO A 101 8.48 7.61 6.03
C PRO A 101 7.14 8.34 6.14
N ASP A 102 7.11 9.45 6.86
CA ASP A 102 5.90 10.29 6.96
C ASP A 102 5.49 10.87 5.60
N LYS A 103 6.46 11.06 4.71
CA LYS A 103 6.25 11.47 3.32
C LYS A 103 7.30 10.86 2.41
N ALA A 104 6.92 10.69 1.15
CA ALA A 104 7.80 10.29 0.06
C ALA A 104 7.43 11.09 -1.19
N TRP A 105 8.26 10.99 -2.22
CA TRP A 105 8.02 11.61 -3.50
C TRP A 105 8.01 10.56 -4.60
N PHE A 106 6.96 10.56 -5.40
CA PHE A 106 6.93 9.78 -6.63
C PHE A 106 7.49 10.63 -7.76
N ILE A 107 8.64 10.23 -8.29
CA ILE A 107 9.39 10.96 -9.31
C ILE A 107 9.16 10.31 -10.66
N PHE A 108 8.79 11.10 -11.65
CA PHE A 108 8.58 10.66 -13.03
C PHE A 108 8.93 11.80 -14.01
N ASP A 109 8.97 11.49 -15.29
CA ASP A 109 9.22 12.43 -16.37
C ASP A 109 7.99 12.58 -17.29
N GLN A 110 8.16 13.29 -18.42
CA GLN A 110 7.07 13.48 -19.36
C GLN A 110 6.53 12.16 -19.91
N ALA A 111 7.41 11.17 -20.15
CA ALA A 111 6.97 9.85 -20.59
C ALA A 111 6.13 9.14 -19.52
N GLY A 112 6.45 9.36 -18.24
CA GLY A 112 5.66 8.90 -17.11
C GLY A 112 4.30 9.57 -17.03
N LEU A 113 4.25 10.87 -17.25
CA LEU A 113 2.98 11.62 -17.32
C LEU A 113 2.08 11.08 -18.42
N ASP A 114 2.62 10.91 -19.62
CA ASP A 114 1.91 10.40 -20.79
C ASP A 114 1.43 8.95 -20.59
N ALA A 115 2.15 8.18 -19.80
CA ALA A 115 1.78 6.82 -19.42
C ALA A 115 0.75 6.74 -18.28
N GLY A 116 0.30 7.87 -17.73
CA GLY A 116 -0.72 7.94 -16.68
C GLY A 116 -0.17 7.81 -15.27
N ALA A 117 1.02 8.36 -15.00
CA ALA A 117 1.62 8.40 -13.67
C ALA A 117 0.83 9.23 -12.65
N CYS A 118 -0.04 10.11 -13.10
CA CYS A 118 -0.88 10.94 -12.23
C CYS A 118 -2.21 10.27 -11.86
N PRO A 119 -2.85 10.70 -10.77
CA PRO A 119 -4.20 10.27 -10.43
C PRO A 119 -5.19 10.53 -11.56
N LYS A 120 -6.26 9.73 -11.61
CA LYS A 120 -7.31 9.86 -12.65
C LYS A 120 -8.07 11.20 -12.59
N GLU A 121 -8.03 11.84 -11.44
CA GLU A 121 -8.67 13.14 -11.19
C GLU A 121 -7.88 14.30 -11.77
N THR A 122 -6.64 14.05 -12.22
CA THR A 122 -5.81 15.10 -12.83
C THR A 122 -6.20 15.35 -14.27
N SER A 123 -6.01 16.60 -14.72
CA SER A 123 -6.06 16.98 -16.12
C SER A 123 -4.71 16.71 -16.81
N ALA A 124 -4.51 17.31 -17.99
CA ALA A 124 -3.22 17.25 -18.69
C ALA A 124 -2.09 18.03 -17.99
N ASP A 125 -2.41 18.90 -17.04
CA ASP A 125 -1.44 19.69 -16.28
C ASP A 125 -1.52 19.37 -14.78
N PRO A 126 -0.73 18.39 -14.30
CA PRO A 126 -0.73 17.99 -12.90
C PRO A 126 -0.19 19.07 -11.96
N VAL A 127 0.58 20.01 -12.47
CA VAL A 127 1.14 21.13 -11.67
C VAL A 127 0.05 22.17 -11.40
N ALA A 128 -0.68 22.59 -12.43
CA ALA A 128 -1.81 23.50 -12.28
C ALA A 128 -2.93 22.90 -11.43
N ASP A 129 -3.14 21.59 -11.52
CA ASP A 129 -4.12 20.87 -10.72
C ASP A 129 -3.66 20.62 -9.25
N GLY A 130 -2.43 20.98 -8.90
CA GLY A 130 -1.89 20.82 -7.55
C GLY A 130 -1.49 19.40 -7.16
N TRP A 131 -1.30 18.48 -8.12
CA TRP A 131 -0.86 17.13 -7.86
C TRP A 131 0.65 16.96 -7.87
N ALA A 132 1.35 17.79 -8.64
CA ALA A 132 2.79 17.65 -8.82
C ALA A 132 3.52 18.99 -8.77
N VAL A 133 4.82 18.90 -8.47
CA VAL A 133 5.81 19.95 -8.69
C VAL A 133 6.64 19.56 -9.89
N SER A 134 7.02 20.49 -10.76
CA SER A 134 7.86 20.22 -11.92
C SER A 134 9.20 20.95 -11.87
N GLY A 135 10.18 20.39 -12.57
CA GLY A 135 11.48 20.99 -12.83
C GLY A 135 12.02 20.57 -14.19
N GLU A 136 12.75 21.44 -14.86
CA GLU A 136 13.40 21.12 -16.16
C GLU A 136 14.55 20.14 -15.97
N THR A 137 15.16 20.12 -14.79
CA THR A 137 16.23 19.20 -14.40
C THR A 137 15.90 18.50 -13.08
N ILE A 138 16.56 17.36 -12.83
CA ILE A 138 16.44 16.66 -11.53
C ILE A 138 16.92 17.54 -10.38
N GLU A 139 17.94 18.34 -10.57
CA GLU A 139 18.46 19.27 -9.56
C GLU A 139 17.44 20.36 -9.22
N GLU A 140 16.83 20.97 -10.25
CA GLU A 140 15.77 21.96 -10.04
C GLU A 140 14.57 21.36 -9.28
N LEU A 141 14.15 20.16 -9.70
CA LEU A 141 13.05 19.45 -9.04
C LEU A 141 13.39 19.14 -7.59
N ALA A 142 14.60 18.60 -7.32
CA ALA A 142 15.06 18.28 -5.97
C ALA A 142 15.04 19.49 -5.04
N ASN A 143 15.50 20.64 -5.53
CA ASN A 143 15.48 21.89 -4.77
C ASN A 143 14.05 22.35 -4.44
N LYS A 144 13.12 22.21 -5.38
CA LYS A 144 11.69 22.55 -5.17
C LYS A 144 11.01 21.66 -4.14
N ILE A 145 11.38 20.39 -4.06
CA ILE A 145 10.79 19.44 -3.12
C ILE A 145 11.61 19.23 -1.84
N GLU A 146 12.66 20.03 -1.67
CA GLU A 146 13.52 20.03 -0.49
C GLU A 146 14.19 18.68 -0.18
N VAL A 147 14.66 17.99 -1.23
CA VAL A 147 15.48 16.78 -1.07
C VAL A 147 16.91 17.05 -1.53
N PRO A 148 17.93 16.31 -1.02
CA PRO A 148 19.32 16.48 -1.45
C PRO A 148 19.47 16.25 -2.95
N ALA A 149 19.84 17.28 -3.70
CA ALA A 149 19.85 17.24 -5.16
C ALA A 149 20.86 16.24 -5.73
N ASP A 150 22.05 16.14 -5.14
CA ASP A 150 23.08 15.17 -5.52
C ASP A 150 22.66 13.72 -5.28
N GLU A 151 21.92 13.45 -4.20
CA GLU A 151 21.40 12.11 -3.89
C GLU A 151 20.25 11.74 -4.83
N LEU A 152 19.32 12.67 -5.12
CA LEU A 152 18.25 12.39 -6.07
C LEU A 152 18.82 12.13 -7.47
N ALA A 153 19.78 12.94 -7.92
CA ALA A 153 20.44 12.75 -9.22
C ALA A 153 21.12 11.38 -9.31
N LYS A 154 21.86 10.96 -8.27
CA LYS A 154 22.47 9.61 -8.20
C LYS A 154 21.43 8.51 -8.24
N THR A 155 20.32 8.68 -7.51
CA THR A 155 19.24 7.69 -7.46
C THR A 155 18.58 7.51 -8.84
N VAL A 156 18.30 8.61 -9.53
CA VAL A 156 17.72 8.57 -10.88
C VAL A 156 18.69 7.97 -11.89
N ALA A 157 19.98 8.35 -11.84
CA ALA A 157 21.00 7.78 -12.71
C ALA A 157 21.14 6.27 -12.51
N GLN A 158 21.22 5.80 -11.26
CA GLN A 158 21.28 4.37 -10.94
C GLN A 158 20.01 3.63 -11.41
N TRP A 159 18.84 4.23 -11.24
CA TRP A 159 17.60 3.66 -11.74
C TRP A 159 17.61 3.49 -13.25
N ASN A 160 18.08 4.50 -13.99
CA ASN A 160 18.17 4.45 -15.44
C ASN A 160 19.15 3.36 -15.91
N GLU A 161 20.31 3.20 -15.23
CA GLU A 161 21.23 2.08 -15.47
C GLU A 161 20.55 0.72 -15.26
N PHE A 162 19.75 0.56 -14.21
CA PHE A 162 19.00 -0.67 -13.96
C PHE A 162 17.97 -0.94 -15.07
N CYS A 163 17.30 0.11 -15.57
CA CYS A 163 16.40 -0.03 -16.71
C CYS A 163 17.11 -0.48 -17.98
N GLU A 164 18.28 0.08 -18.28
CA GLU A 164 19.12 -0.33 -19.43
C GLU A 164 19.58 -1.80 -19.32
N ARG A 165 19.94 -2.23 -18.13
CA ARG A 165 20.33 -3.61 -17.83
C ARG A 165 19.16 -4.58 -17.83
N GLY A 166 17.94 -4.10 -17.64
CA GLY A 166 16.76 -4.92 -17.42
C GLY A 166 16.74 -5.63 -16.06
N GLU A 167 17.46 -5.10 -15.05
CA GLU A 167 17.56 -5.70 -13.72
C GLU A 167 17.73 -4.65 -12.64
N ASP A 168 16.79 -4.61 -11.69
CA ASP A 168 16.86 -3.77 -10.48
C ASP A 168 17.69 -4.48 -9.40
N LEU A 169 18.94 -4.12 -9.26
CA LEU A 169 19.85 -4.70 -8.28
C LEU A 169 19.60 -4.24 -6.85
N ALA A 170 18.82 -3.18 -6.64
CA ALA A 170 18.56 -2.64 -5.31
C ALA A 170 17.35 -3.30 -4.63
N PHE A 171 16.23 -3.47 -5.36
CA PHE A 171 14.97 -3.94 -4.78
C PHE A 171 14.29 -5.02 -5.61
N TYR A 172 14.92 -5.51 -6.68
CA TYR A 172 14.46 -6.61 -7.52
C TYR A 172 13.08 -6.35 -8.15
N ARG A 173 12.83 -5.11 -8.58
CA ARG A 173 11.61 -4.78 -9.31
C ARG A 173 11.58 -5.53 -10.65
N PRO A 174 10.46 -6.17 -11.03
CA PRO A 174 10.40 -6.93 -12.28
C PRO A 174 10.70 -6.08 -13.50
N ALA A 175 11.56 -6.58 -14.39
CA ALA A 175 12.09 -5.83 -15.52
C ALA A 175 11.00 -5.26 -16.45
N ASP A 176 9.92 -5.99 -16.67
CA ASP A 176 8.81 -5.59 -17.53
C ASP A 176 7.92 -4.49 -16.92
N THR A 177 8.19 -4.11 -15.67
CA THR A 177 7.53 -2.98 -14.99
C THR A 177 8.43 -1.76 -14.89
N MET A 178 9.69 -1.87 -15.31
CA MET A 178 10.68 -0.80 -15.22
C MET A 178 10.62 0.10 -16.45
N ALA A 179 10.72 1.40 -16.22
CA ALA A 179 10.90 2.40 -17.26
C ALA A 179 11.81 3.52 -16.74
N PRO A 180 12.71 4.07 -17.58
CA PRO A 180 13.62 5.11 -17.15
C PRO A 180 12.90 6.42 -16.83
N VAL A 181 13.53 7.23 -16.00
CA VAL A 181 13.19 8.63 -15.74
C VAL A 181 14.33 9.47 -16.31
N ALA A 182 14.25 9.79 -17.59
CA ALA A 182 15.41 10.26 -18.34
C ALA A 182 15.22 11.59 -19.06
N GLN A 183 14.00 12.00 -19.36
CA GLN A 183 13.75 13.17 -20.19
C GLN A 183 12.78 14.16 -19.52
N GLY A 184 13.29 15.34 -19.22
CA GLY A 184 12.49 16.43 -18.66
C GLY A 184 11.37 16.93 -19.59
N PRO A 185 10.40 17.67 -19.05
CA PRO A 185 10.32 18.06 -17.65
C PRO A 185 10.12 16.87 -16.71
N PHE A 186 10.66 17.00 -15.50
CA PHE A 186 10.53 16.03 -14.42
C PHE A 186 9.48 16.48 -13.44
N TYR A 187 8.80 15.53 -12.84
CA TYR A 187 7.69 15.77 -11.92
C TYR A 187 7.90 15.02 -10.61
N ALA A 188 7.41 15.59 -9.53
CA ALA A 188 7.35 14.95 -8.22
C ALA A 188 5.95 15.08 -7.63
N MET A 189 5.31 13.97 -7.30
CA MET A 189 4.08 13.95 -6.52
C MET A 189 4.38 13.65 -5.06
N LEU A 190 3.81 14.45 -4.15
CA LEU A 190 3.88 14.18 -2.73
C LEU A 190 3.03 12.95 -2.40
N CYS A 191 3.65 11.98 -1.77
CA CYS A 191 3.02 10.76 -1.29
C CYS A 191 3.04 10.72 0.23
N VAL A 192 1.90 10.38 0.82
CA VAL A 192 1.74 10.20 2.26
C VAL A 192 1.26 8.79 2.55
N PRO A 193 1.65 8.19 3.68
CA PRO A 193 1.09 6.90 4.07
C PRO A 193 -0.37 7.10 4.44
N ALA A 194 -1.23 6.28 3.87
CA ALA A 194 -2.65 6.28 4.17
C ALA A 194 -3.14 4.87 4.45
N LEU A 195 -4.02 4.76 5.43
CA LEU A 195 -4.56 3.50 5.86
C LEU A 195 -5.70 3.09 4.91
N LEU A 196 -5.55 1.94 4.26
CA LEU A 196 -6.60 1.36 3.44
C LEU A 196 -7.62 0.64 4.33
N ASN A 197 -7.14 -0.24 5.20
CA ASN A 197 -7.94 -1.00 6.14
C ASN A 197 -7.14 -1.37 7.39
N THR A 198 -7.87 -1.85 8.41
CA THR A 198 -7.31 -2.43 9.63
C THR A 198 -7.93 -3.81 9.82
N ASP A 199 -7.13 -4.80 10.20
CA ASP A 199 -7.60 -6.18 10.33
C ASP A 199 -7.95 -6.56 11.77
N GLY A 200 -7.63 -5.67 12.71
CA GLY A 200 -7.86 -5.89 14.14
C GLY A 200 -9.33 -5.88 14.57
N GLY A 201 -9.63 -6.65 15.58
CA GLY A 201 -10.96 -6.74 16.15
C GLY A 201 -11.16 -8.00 16.98
N PRO A 202 -12.40 -8.37 17.32
CA PRO A 202 -12.67 -9.51 18.15
C PRO A 202 -12.30 -10.83 17.46
N VAL A 203 -11.74 -11.75 18.22
CA VAL A 203 -11.52 -13.12 17.76
C VAL A 203 -12.87 -13.75 17.42
N ARG A 204 -12.95 -14.43 16.28
CA ARG A 204 -14.16 -15.15 15.87
C ARG A 204 -13.86 -16.60 15.49
N SER A 205 -14.80 -17.45 15.76
CA SER A 205 -14.79 -18.86 15.38
C SER A 205 -15.19 -19.05 13.90
N ALA A 206 -15.06 -20.27 13.41
CA ALA A 206 -15.46 -20.64 12.05
C ALA A 206 -16.95 -20.44 11.77
N ASP A 207 -17.81 -20.42 12.79
CA ASP A 207 -19.25 -20.13 12.69
C ASP A 207 -19.60 -18.65 12.83
N GLY A 208 -18.60 -17.79 12.95
CA GLY A 208 -18.74 -16.35 13.05
C GLY A 208 -18.99 -15.82 14.45
N SER A 209 -19.10 -16.68 15.47
CA SER A 209 -19.28 -16.27 16.86
C SER A 209 -18.06 -15.55 17.39
N ILE A 210 -18.24 -14.44 18.09
CA ILE A 210 -17.15 -13.76 18.80
C ILE A 210 -16.81 -14.56 20.06
N LEU A 211 -15.52 -14.68 20.33
CA LEU A 211 -14.99 -15.48 21.45
C LEU A 211 -14.52 -14.61 22.60
N ASP A 212 -14.62 -15.18 23.82
CA ASP A 212 -13.94 -14.66 25.01
C ASP A 212 -12.47 -15.14 25.07
N PRO A 213 -11.62 -14.66 26.02
CA PRO A 213 -10.22 -15.09 26.14
C PRO A 213 -10.01 -16.59 26.46
N ASP A 214 -11.05 -17.28 26.94
CA ASP A 214 -11.04 -18.73 27.19
C ASP A 214 -11.46 -19.53 25.95
N GLY A 215 -11.78 -18.85 24.84
CA GLY A 215 -12.23 -19.45 23.58
C GLY A 215 -13.71 -19.84 23.54
N ASN A 216 -14.52 -19.39 24.51
CA ASN A 216 -15.94 -19.66 24.51
C ASN A 216 -16.71 -18.64 23.69
N PRO A 217 -17.71 -19.04 22.92
CA PRO A 217 -18.58 -18.12 22.19
C PRO A 217 -19.38 -17.21 23.14
N ILE A 218 -19.32 -15.90 22.90
CA ILE A 218 -20.19 -14.94 23.57
C ILE A 218 -21.60 -15.09 22.96
N PRO A 219 -22.62 -15.47 23.77
CA PRO A 219 -23.94 -15.82 23.25
C PRO A 219 -24.59 -14.69 22.45
N GLY A 220 -25.01 -14.98 21.21
CA GLY A 220 -25.73 -14.03 20.36
C GLY A 220 -24.87 -12.95 19.71
N LEU A 221 -23.54 -13.01 19.86
CA LEU A 221 -22.63 -12.03 19.29
C LEU A 221 -21.80 -12.64 18.14
N TYR A 222 -21.83 -11.96 17.00
CA TYR A 222 -21.15 -12.40 15.77
C TYR A 222 -20.43 -11.25 15.11
N SER A 223 -19.39 -11.55 14.31
CA SER A 223 -18.72 -10.57 13.46
C SER A 223 -18.48 -11.10 12.05
N ALA A 224 -18.34 -10.18 11.11
CA ALA A 224 -18.02 -10.46 9.72
C ALA A 224 -17.19 -9.34 9.12
N GLY A 225 -16.37 -9.68 8.13
CA GLY A 225 -15.55 -8.71 7.40
C GLY A 225 -14.32 -8.26 8.18
N GLU A 226 -13.91 -7.04 7.92
CA GLU A 226 -12.68 -6.43 8.42
C GLU A 226 -12.57 -6.39 9.95
N PHE A 227 -13.70 -6.27 10.65
CA PHE A 227 -13.76 -6.23 12.10
C PHE A 227 -13.43 -7.59 12.71
N GLY A 228 -12.16 -7.79 13.07
CA GLY A 228 -11.60 -9.08 13.49
C GLY A 228 -11.36 -10.02 12.32
N SER A 229 -10.75 -9.48 11.25
CA SER A 229 -10.43 -10.21 10.01
C SER A 229 -9.58 -11.46 10.28
N ILE A 230 -9.83 -12.51 9.49
CA ILE A 230 -8.94 -13.69 9.43
C ILE A 230 -7.61 -13.37 8.74
N TRP A 231 -7.53 -12.26 8.00
CA TRP A 231 -6.30 -11.75 7.42
C TRP A 231 -5.48 -11.08 8.53
N GLY A 232 -4.35 -11.64 8.85
CA GLY A 232 -3.50 -11.09 9.90
C GLY A 232 -2.66 -9.91 9.41
N GLU A 233 -1.36 -10.15 9.16
CA GLU A 233 -0.38 -9.12 8.82
C GLU A 233 -0.37 -8.75 7.32
N LEU A 234 -1.00 -9.54 6.46
CA LEU A 234 -0.91 -9.41 5.01
C LEU A 234 -2.29 -9.39 4.35
N TYR A 235 -2.73 -8.20 3.99
CA TYR A 235 -3.95 -8.00 3.21
C TYR A 235 -3.66 -8.07 1.71
N GLN A 236 -4.34 -8.99 0.99
CA GLN A 236 -4.09 -9.22 -0.43
C GLN A 236 -4.98 -8.40 -1.37
N GLY A 237 -5.80 -7.49 -0.85
CA GLY A 237 -6.78 -6.75 -1.64
C GLY A 237 -8.06 -7.57 -1.90
N GLY A 238 -9.20 -7.00 -1.53
CA GLY A 238 -10.52 -7.64 -1.67
C GLY A 238 -10.85 -8.73 -0.64
N GLY A 239 -9.91 -9.14 0.20
CA GLY A 239 -10.12 -10.18 1.22
C GLY A 239 -11.24 -9.83 2.18
N ASN A 240 -11.24 -8.61 2.72
CA ASN A 240 -12.26 -8.17 3.68
C ASN A 240 -13.67 -8.12 3.07
N VAL A 241 -13.82 -7.74 1.81
CA VAL A 241 -15.10 -7.81 1.10
C VAL A 241 -15.55 -9.26 0.96
N GLY A 242 -14.63 -10.16 0.64
CA GLY A 242 -14.88 -11.61 0.63
C GLY A 242 -15.35 -12.12 2.00
N GLU A 243 -14.70 -11.67 3.08
CA GLU A 243 -15.11 -11.99 4.44
C GLU A 243 -16.49 -11.44 4.80
N CYS A 244 -16.82 -10.21 4.40
CA CYS A 244 -18.17 -9.65 4.59
C CYS A 244 -19.23 -10.58 4.01
N GLY A 245 -19.05 -11.05 2.79
CA GLY A 245 -19.98 -11.96 2.14
C GLY A 245 -20.04 -13.36 2.79
N ALA A 246 -18.87 -13.94 3.07
CA ALA A 246 -18.77 -15.30 3.64
C ALA A 246 -19.26 -15.33 5.08
N PHE A 247 -18.63 -14.54 5.96
CA PHE A 247 -18.96 -14.54 7.38
C PHE A 247 -20.29 -13.87 7.70
N GLY A 248 -20.77 -12.90 6.93
CA GLY A 248 -22.12 -12.39 7.06
C GLY A 248 -23.17 -13.50 6.87
N ARG A 249 -22.98 -14.35 5.86
CA ARG A 249 -23.85 -15.51 5.62
C ARG A 249 -23.70 -16.60 6.67
N ILE A 250 -22.48 -16.90 7.10
CA ILE A 250 -22.19 -17.92 8.12
C ILE A 250 -22.81 -17.48 9.44
N SER A 251 -22.54 -16.28 9.90
CA SER A 251 -23.06 -15.71 11.16
C SER A 251 -24.58 -15.69 11.21
N ALA A 252 -25.24 -15.30 10.11
CA ALA A 252 -26.69 -15.32 10.03
C ALA A 252 -27.28 -16.73 10.19
N ARG A 253 -26.66 -17.74 9.55
CA ARG A 253 -27.09 -19.14 9.70
C ARG A 253 -26.86 -19.67 11.10
N SER A 254 -25.73 -19.35 11.71
CA SER A 254 -25.39 -19.74 13.06
C SER A 254 -26.35 -19.09 14.08
N ALA A 255 -26.69 -17.82 13.90
CA ALA A 255 -27.67 -17.13 14.75
C ALA A 255 -29.08 -17.80 14.66
N LEU A 256 -29.53 -18.12 13.44
CA LEU A 256 -30.82 -18.78 13.23
C LEU A 256 -30.86 -20.17 13.85
N SER A 257 -29.79 -20.96 13.76
CA SER A 257 -29.74 -22.32 14.34
C SER A 257 -29.83 -22.33 15.88
N ARG A 258 -29.55 -21.22 16.54
CA ARG A 258 -29.71 -21.08 17.99
C ARG A 258 -31.13 -20.72 18.43
N LEU A 259 -31.99 -20.32 17.49
CA LEU A 259 -33.40 -20.00 17.75
C LEU A 259 -34.33 -21.20 17.52
N ALA A 260 -33.81 -22.24 16.87
CA ALA A 260 -34.51 -23.50 16.63
C ALA A 260 -34.23 -24.51 17.73
#